data_baa61198718c61d3d05d9a527be6419a
#
_entry.id   baa61198718c61d3d05d9a527be6419a
#
_cell.length_a   1.000
_cell.length_b   1.000
_cell.length_c   1.000
_cell.angle_alpha   90.00
_cell.angle_beta   90.00
_cell.angle_gamma   90.00
#
_symmetry.space_group_name_H-M   'P 1'
#
loop_
_entity.id
_entity.type
_entity.pdbx_description
1 polymer ?
#
loop_
_entity_poly.entity_id
_entity_poly.type
_entity_poly.pdbx_seq_one_letter_code
_entity_poly.pdbx_strand_id
1 'polypeptide(L)'
;MRTNLTAKLFTIPSDSPISAPDLEKLGINASTRSKYVKSGKLLQLQRGVFSLSNASLNREKTIEFLQSELGEIHIGGRSALALHKIVHNLPVNAQIHFWGTDKRKVIPNWFNKKYPARYTSKSPFNDDFDFAITNFDNTSIKVSSPERALFEVLDSVGTLYSVEEAKNLFDLILSPRKKVLTKLIENCKRIKVLRLLGHWSKELGIDYSDFLISTIKPYDSSKHLNVVLNDNTILSLPPL
;
A
#
# COMPACT_ATOMS: atom_id res chain seq x y z
N MET A 1 -33.85 29.22 -15.65
CA MET A 1 -33.87 28.70 -14.25
C MET A 1 -32.51 28.98 -13.59
N ARG A 2 -32.44 29.90 -12.64
CA ARG A 2 -31.24 30.06 -11.80
C ARG A 2 -31.23 28.88 -10.80
N THR A 3 -30.59 27.78 -11.17
CA THR A 3 -30.35 26.67 -10.24
C THR A 3 -29.59 27.24 -9.05
N ASN A 4 -30.16 27.08 -7.86
CA ASN A 4 -29.62 27.64 -6.63
C ASN A 4 -28.20 27.08 -6.40
N LEU A 5 -27.18 27.93 -6.69
CA LEU A 5 -25.75 27.52 -6.59
C LEU A 5 -25.41 26.98 -5.20
N THR A 6 -26.14 27.43 -4.18
CA THR A 6 -25.94 26.96 -2.79
C THR A 6 -26.42 25.51 -2.63
N ALA A 7 -27.49 25.10 -3.33
CA ALA A 7 -27.97 23.72 -3.27
C ALA A 7 -26.93 22.71 -3.80
N LYS A 8 -26.11 23.10 -4.76
CA LYS A 8 -25.05 22.23 -5.30
C LYS A 8 -23.92 21.94 -4.31
N LEU A 9 -23.70 22.77 -3.30
CA LEU A 9 -22.71 22.49 -2.27
C LEU A 9 -23.13 21.31 -1.38
N PHE A 10 -24.42 21.11 -1.19
CA PHE A 10 -24.93 19.98 -0.40
C PHE A 10 -24.77 18.61 -1.08
N THR A 11 -24.48 18.60 -2.40
CA THR A 11 -24.17 17.36 -3.13
C THR A 11 -22.69 16.96 -3.04
N ILE A 12 -21.83 17.84 -2.52
CA ILE A 12 -20.42 17.54 -2.33
C ILE A 12 -20.25 16.70 -1.05
N PRO A 13 -19.49 15.61 -1.08
CA PRO A 13 -19.22 14.82 0.11
C PRO A 13 -18.59 15.68 1.22
N SER A 14 -19.13 15.55 2.44
CA SER A 14 -18.63 16.28 3.62
C SER A 14 -17.45 15.60 4.30
N ASP A 15 -17.10 14.40 3.88
CA ASP A 15 -16.12 13.54 4.53
C ASP A 15 -15.06 12.96 3.58
N SER A 16 -15.07 13.35 2.31
CA SER A 16 -14.02 12.97 1.35
C SER A 16 -13.58 14.16 0.47
N PRO A 17 -12.37 14.09 -0.09
CA PRO A 17 -11.98 14.98 -1.18
C PRO A 17 -12.84 14.75 -2.43
N ILE A 18 -12.84 15.73 -3.32
CA ILE A 18 -13.52 15.65 -4.62
C ILE A 18 -12.63 16.24 -5.72
N SER A 19 -12.63 15.62 -6.88
CA SER A 19 -11.84 16.08 -8.02
C SER A 19 -12.52 17.22 -8.79
N ALA A 20 -11.75 17.99 -9.55
CA ALA A 20 -12.29 19.03 -10.44
C ALA A 20 -13.27 18.47 -11.49
N PRO A 21 -12.98 17.32 -12.15
CA PRO A 21 -13.93 16.67 -13.06
C PRO A 21 -15.26 16.29 -12.37
N ASP A 22 -15.23 15.79 -11.15
CA ASP A 22 -16.45 15.41 -10.45
C ASP A 22 -17.26 16.63 -10.00
N LEU A 23 -16.60 17.73 -9.62
CA LEU A 23 -17.27 19.01 -9.41
C LEU A 23 -17.94 19.52 -10.70
N GLU A 24 -17.34 19.31 -11.86
CA GLU A 24 -17.93 19.66 -13.14
C GLU A 24 -19.17 18.83 -13.46
N LYS A 25 -19.17 17.54 -13.18
CA LYS A 25 -20.35 16.68 -13.29
C LYS A 25 -21.51 17.16 -12.40
N LEU A 26 -21.20 17.73 -11.22
CA LEU A 26 -22.16 18.38 -10.34
C LEU A 26 -22.58 19.79 -10.82
N GLY A 27 -22.06 20.23 -11.98
CA GLY A 27 -22.34 21.55 -12.58
C GLY A 27 -21.61 22.70 -11.87
N ILE A 28 -20.50 22.42 -11.18
CA ILE A 28 -19.61 23.41 -10.54
C ILE A 28 -18.38 23.59 -11.43
N ASN A 29 -18.47 24.47 -12.41
CA ASN A 29 -17.40 24.74 -13.36
C ASN A 29 -16.22 25.51 -12.72
N ALA A 30 -15.13 25.71 -13.48
CA ALA A 30 -13.90 26.34 -13.00
C ALA A 30 -14.13 27.74 -12.40
N SER A 31 -14.97 28.57 -13.03
CA SER A 31 -15.30 29.92 -12.53
C SER A 31 -16.04 29.85 -11.19
N THR A 32 -16.99 28.93 -11.06
CA THR A 32 -17.75 28.71 -9.83
C THR A 32 -16.84 28.16 -8.73
N ARG A 33 -15.95 27.21 -9.04
CA ARG A 33 -14.94 26.70 -8.09
C ARG A 33 -14.08 27.83 -7.53
N SER A 34 -13.57 28.69 -8.40
CA SER A 34 -12.76 29.87 -7.99
C SER A 34 -13.53 30.81 -7.05
N LYS A 35 -14.80 31.06 -7.32
CA LYS A 35 -15.67 31.86 -6.44
C LYS A 35 -15.87 31.17 -5.07
N TYR A 36 -16.09 29.86 -5.07
CA TYR A 36 -16.29 29.10 -3.83
C TYR A 36 -15.03 29.03 -2.98
N VAL A 37 -13.85 28.89 -3.58
CA VAL A 37 -12.57 28.96 -2.87
C VAL A 37 -12.37 30.36 -2.27
N LYS A 38 -12.57 31.43 -3.05
CA LYS A 38 -12.45 32.83 -2.57
C LYS A 38 -13.45 33.14 -1.44
N SER A 39 -14.65 32.59 -1.48
CA SER A 39 -15.67 32.78 -0.43
C SER A 39 -15.55 31.82 0.76
N GLY A 40 -14.50 31.00 0.81
CA GLY A 40 -14.27 30.05 1.90
C GLY A 40 -15.28 28.90 1.99
N LYS A 41 -16.02 28.59 0.91
CA LYS A 41 -16.95 27.45 0.87
C LYS A 41 -16.27 26.16 0.46
N LEU A 42 -15.25 26.26 -0.41
CA LEU A 42 -14.36 25.16 -0.77
C LEU A 42 -12.94 25.47 -0.34
N LEU A 43 -12.24 24.41 0.12
CA LEU A 43 -10.81 24.40 0.34
C LEU A 43 -10.14 23.72 -0.86
N GLN A 44 -9.18 24.36 -1.50
CA GLN A 44 -8.34 23.73 -2.49
C GLN A 44 -7.19 23.01 -1.79
N LEU A 45 -7.19 21.67 -1.82
CA LEU A 45 -6.16 20.83 -1.22
C LEU A 45 -4.89 20.81 -2.06
N GLN A 46 -5.07 20.74 -3.38
CA GLN A 46 -4.05 20.94 -4.42
C GLN A 46 -4.72 21.31 -5.73
N ARG A 47 -3.94 21.55 -6.79
CA ARG A 47 -4.50 21.80 -8.13
C ARG A 47 -5.39 20.63 -8.55
N GLY A 48 -6.67 20.92 -8.82
CA GLY A 48 -7.66 19.93 -9.27
C GLY A 48 -8.33 19.12 -8.16
N VAL A 49 -7.93 19.26 -6.89
CA VAL A 49 -8.51 18.53 -5.74
C VAL A 49 -9.03 19.52 -4.70
N PHE A 50 -10.25 19.28 -4.25
CA PHE A 50 -10.98 20.17 -3.35
C PHE A 50 -11.65 19.38 -2.21
N SER A 51 -12.08 20.09 -1.18
CA SER A 51 -13.02 19.62 -0.15
C SER A 51 -13.94 20.75 0.26
N LEU A 52 -15.04 20.47 0.94
CA LEU A 52 -15.76 21.50 1.67
C LEU A 52 -14.86 22.07 2.77
N SER A 53 -14.98 23.37 3.06
CA SER A 53 -14.13 24.03 4.05
C SER A 53 -14.33 23.49 5.47
N ASN A 54 -15.55 23.01 5.78
CA ASN A 54 -15.92 22.39 7.04
C ASN A 54 -15.85 20.85 6.99
N ALA A 55 -15.25 20.25 5.96
CA ALA A 55 -15.16 18.81 5.81
C ALA A 55 -14.31 18.17 6.92
N SER A 56 -14.87 17.17 7.57
CA SER A 56 -14.10 16.25 8.41
C SER A 56 -13.72 15.04 7.57
N LEU A 57 -12.61 15.15 6.84
CA LEU A 57 -12.17 14.09 5.93
C LEU A 57 -12.00 12.76 6.67
N ASN A 58 -12.78 11.76 6.28
CA ASN A 58 -12.68 10.38 6.73
C ASN A 58 -11.44 9.73 6.13
N ARG A 59 -10.70 8.94 6.93
CA ARG A 59 -9.44 8.32 6.50
C ARG A 59 -9.65 7.35 5.33
N GLU A 60 -10.63 6.47 5.43
CA GLU A 60 -10.88 5.43 4.42
C GLU A 60 -11.31 6.07 3.10
N LYS A 61 -12.31 6.96 3.11
CA LYS A 61 -12.76 7.68 1.91
C LYS A 61 -11.67 8.53 1.28
N THR A 62 -10.77 9.07 2.10
CA THR A 62 -9.62 9.83 1.59
C THR A 62 -8.59 8.91 0.93
N ILE A 63 -8.39 7.70 1.44
CA ILE A 63 -7.54 6.67 0.82
C ILE A 63 -8.16 6.20 -0.50
N GLU A 64 -9.46 5.90 -0.53
CA GLU A 64 -10.18 5.52 -1.75
C GLU A 64 -10.01 6.59 -2.84
N PHE A 65 -10.26 7.85 -2.48
CA PHE A 65 -10.03 8.96 -3.38
C PHE A 65 -8.59 9.04 -3.88
N LEU A 66 -7.60 8.88 -2.99
CA LEU A 66 -6.18 8.88 -3.39
C LEU A 66 -5.86 7.76 -4.37
N GLN A 67 -6.35 6.55 -4.12
CA GLN A 67 -6.13 5.41 -5.00
C GLN A 67 -6.83 5.59 -6.36
N SER A 68 -8.01 6.19 -6.40
CA SER A 68 -8.70 6.50 -7.66
C SER A 68 -7.95 7.55 -8.50
N GLU A 69 -7.37 8.56 -7.85
CA GLU A 69 -6.59 9.62 -8.52
C GLU A 69 -5.22 9.11 -9.01
N LEU A 70 -4.54 8.32 -8.20
CA LEU A 70 -3.23 7.80 -8.57
C LEU A 70 -3.31 6.53 -9.44
N GLY A 71 -4.43 5.77 -9.38
CA GLY A 71 -4.59 4.48 -10.07
C GLY A 71 -3.51 3.46 -9.68
N GLU A 72 -3.76 2.21 -9.89
CA GLU A 72 -2.80 1.08 -9.75
C GLU A 72 -1.83 1.18 -8.56
N ILE A 73 -2.33 1.61 -7.41
CA ILE A 73 -1.63 1.57 -6.15
C ILE A 73 -2.46 0.80 -5.12
N HIS A 74 -1.79 0.15 -4.20
CA HIS A 74 -2.44 -0.59 -3.11
C HIS A 74 -1.71 -0.36 -1.78
N ILE A 75 -2.40 -0.60 -0.67
CA ILE A 75 -1.77 -0.65 0.64
C ILE A 75 -1.08 -2.00 0.76
N GLY A 76 0.22 -2.00 1.10
CA GLY A 76 1.02 -3.21 1.19
C GLY A 76 1.88 -3.30 2.44
N GLY A 77 2.71 -4.35 2.51
CA GLY A 77 3.65 -4.59 3.59
C GLY A 77 2.98 -4.56 4.98
N ARG A 78 3.68 -4.00 5.97
CA ARG A 78 3.17 -3.89 7.35
C ARG A 78 1.80 -3.22 7.45
N SER A 79 1.53 -2.23 6.59
CA SER A 79 0.23 -1.53 6.61
C SER A 79 -0.93 -2.44 6.21
N ALA A 80 -0.72 -3.32 5.24
CA ALA A 80 -1.71 -4.34 4.87
C ALA A 80 -1.89 -5.38 5.98
N LEU A 81 -0.80 -5.87 6.58
CA LEU A 81 -0.86 -6.80 7.72
C LEU A 81 -1.65 -6.22 8.90
N ALA A 82 -1.51 -4.92 9.15
CA ALA A 82 -2.26 -4.24 10.19
C ALA A 82 -3.76 -4.13 9.87
N LEU A 83 -4.13 -3.83 8.63
CA LEU A 83 -5.53 -3.83 8.20
C LEU A 83 -6.15 -5.22 8.35
N HIS A 84 -5.40 -6.28 8.06
CA HIS A 84 -5.82 -7.67 8.31
C HIS A 84 -5.77 -8.10 9.79
N LYS A 85 -5.50 -7.18 10.72
CA LYS A 85 -5.43 -7.42 12.18
C LYS A 85 -4.35 -8.44 12.59
N ILE A 86 -3.35 -8.64 11.76
CA ILE A 86 -2.20 -9.51 12.05
C ILE A 86 -1.21 -8.77 12.96
N VAL A 87 -1.06 -7.46 12.79
CA VAL A 87 -0.22 -6.60 13.62
C VAL A 87 -1.08 -5.75 14.53
N HIS A 88 -0.92 -5.90 15.84
CA HIS A 88 -1.80 -5.24 16.83
C HIS A 88 -1.25 -3.90 17.34
N ASN A 89 0.07 -3.71 17.37
CA ASN A 89 0.70 -2.53 17.96
C ASN A 89 1.23 -1.57 16.89
N LEU A 90 0.32 -0.89 16.18
CA LEU A 90 0.73 0.24 15.34
C LEU A 90 0.74 1.53 16.16
N PRO A 91 1.80 2.35 16.06
CA PRO A 91 1.75 3.72 16.56
C PRO A 91 0.55 4.47 15.98
N VAL A 92 -0.06 5.37 16.77
CA VAL A 92 -1.22 6.17 16.34
C VAL A 92 -0.96 6.92 15.01
N ASN A 93 0.30 7.29 14.77
CA ASN A 93 0.77 7.97 13.55
C ASN A 93 1.53 7.03 12.60
N ALA A 94 1.21 5.72 12.61
CA ALA A 94 1.86 4.78 11.70
C ALA A 94 1.70 5.22 10.24
N GLN A 95 2.82 5.32 9.56
CA GLN A 95 2.86 5.70 8.14
C GLN A 95 2.16 4.65 7.28
N ILE A 96 1.22 5.08 6.43
CA ILE A 96 0.56 4.21 5.47
C ILE A 96 1.56 3.92 4.33
N HIS A 97 1.75 2.64 4.02
CA HIS A 97 2.66 2.25 2.96
C HIS A 97 1.88 1.83 1.72
N PHE A 98 1.99 2.64 0.68
CA PHE A 98 1.43 2.36 -0.65
C PHE A 98 2.49 1.74 -1.55
N TRP A 99 2.06 0.80 -2.38
CA TRP A 99 2.86 0.09 -3.37
C TRP A 99 2.25 0.26 -4.75
N GLY A 100 3.09 0.23 -5.77
CA GLY A 100 2.70 0.24 -7.18
C GLY A 100 3.93 0.08 -8.07
N THR A 101 3.78 0.27 -9.37
CA THR A 101 4.85 0.05 -10.36
C THR A 101 5.32 1.34 -11.02
N ASP A 102 4.48 2.36 -11.11
CA ASP A 102 4.83 3.62 -11.75
C ASP A 102 5.71 4.51 -10.86
N LYS A 103 6.98 4.66 -11.25
CA LYS A 103 7.98 5.47 -10.53
C LYS A 103 7.69 6.96 -10.49
N ARG A 104 6.75 7.46 -11.31
CA ARG A 104 6.38 8.88 -11.38
C ARG A 104 5.34 9.26 -10.34
N LYS A 105 4.66 8.29 -9.73
CA LYS A 105 3.64 8.53 -8.71
C LYS A 105 4.28 9.00 -7.41
N VAL A 106 3.66 10.01 -6.82
CA VAL A 106 4.08 10.61 -5.55
C VAL A 106 2.84 10.84 -4.68
N ILE A 107 2.96 10.53 -3.39
CA ILE A 107 1.90 10.86 -2.44
C ILE A 107 1.79 12.37 -2.30
N PRO A 108 0.61 12.96 -2.56
CA PRO A 108 0.43 14.40 -2.47
C PRO A 108 0.66 14.96 -1.07
N ASN A 109 1.26 16.14 -0.98
CA ASN A 109 1.57 16.79 0.29
C ASN A 109 0.33 17.01 1.18
N TRP A 110 -0.84 17.34 0.58
CA TRP A 110 -2.09 17.53 1.33
C TRP A 110 -2.52 16.25 2.05
N PHE A 111 -2.34 15.08 1.39
CA PHE A 111 -2.63 13.77 1.99
C PHE A 111 -1.62 13.47 3.11
N ASN A 112 -0.34 13.60 2.79
CA ASN A 112 0.76 13.26 3.70
C ASN A 112 0.78 14.10 4.99
N LYS A 113 0.34 15.36 4.92
CA LYS A 113 0.16 16.23 6.09
C LYS A 113 -0.91 15.72 7.05
N LYS A 114 -1.96 15.08 6.55
CA LYS A 114 -3.07 14.59 7.37
C LYS A 114 -2.89 13.13 7.75
N TYR A 115 -2.43 12.33 6.83
CA TYR A 115 -2.18 10.89 6.97
C TYR A 115 -0.77 10.58 6.50
N PRO A 116 0.22 10.49 7.41
CA PRO A 116 1.58 10.17 7.02
C PRO A 116 1.61 8.92 6.14
N ALA A 117 2.22 9.03 4.97
CA ALA A 117 2.24 7.95 3.99
C ALA A 117 3.54 7.97 3.19
N ARG A 118 3.87 6.82 2.63
CA ARG A 118 4.98 6.67 1.68
C ARG A 118 4.54 5.83 0.50
N TYR A 119 5.25 5.97 -0.60
CA TYR A 119 5.04 5.18 -1.80
C TYR A 119 6.32 4.44 -2.20
N THR A 120 6.17 3.17 -2.55
CA THR A 120 7.23 2.33 -3.11
C THR A 120 6.82 1.90 -4.51
N SER A 121 7.66 2.23 -5.50
CA SER A 121 7.45 1.86 -6.91
C SER A 121 8.16 0.56 -7.30
N LYS A 122 8.70 -0.17 -6.34
CA LYS A 122 9.37 -1.46 -6.57
C LYS A 122 8.47 -2.59 -6.09
N SER A 123 8.22 -3.55 -6.95
CA SER A 123 7.48 -4.76 -6.62
C SER A 123 8.41 -5.97 -6.62
N PRO A 124 8.26 -6.94 -5.70
CA PRO A 124 8.95 -8.22 -5.81
C PRO A 124 8.45 -9.08 -6.96
N PHE A 125 7.35 -8.66 -7.60
CA PHE A 125 6.69 -9.35 -8.71
C PHE A 125 6.86 -8.60 -10.03
N ASN A 126 6.46 -9.21 -11.14
CA ASN A 126 6.36 -8.53 -12.43
C ASN A 126 5.32 -7.40 -12.37
N ASP A 127 5.47 -6.40 -13.23
CA ASP A 127 4.70 -5.15 -13.14
C ASP A 127 3.19 -5.36 -13.32
N ASP A 128 2.78 -6.33 -14.13
CA ASP A 128 1.37 -6.67 -14.39
C ASP A 128 0.81 -7.73 -13.42
N PHE A 129 1.54 -8.06 -12.35
CA PHE A 129 1.14 -9.12 -11.44
C PHE A 129 0.39 -8.55 -10.23
N ASP A 130 -0.91 -8.33 -10.39
CA ASP A 130 -1.83 -7.83 -9.34
C ASP A 130 -2.47 -8.93 -8.49
N PHE A 131 -2.01 -10.17 -8.63
CA PHE A 131 -2.53 -11.29 -7.85
C PHE A 131 -2.40 -11.07 -6.35
N ALA A 132 -3.43 -11.48 -5.61
CA ALA A 132 -3.53 -11.31 -4.17
C ALA A 132 -3.57 -9.84 -3.69
N ILE A 133 -4.05 -8.93 -4.54
CA ILE A 133 -4.54 -7.60 -4.17
C ILE A 133 -6.06 -7.66 -4.22
N THR A 134 -6.72 -7.24 -3.13
CA THR A 134 -8.18 -7.31 -3.00
C THR A 134 -8.74 -5.99 -2.47
N ASN A 135 -10.04 -5.82 -2.56
CA ASN A 135 -10.71 -4.74 -1.85
C ASN A 135 -10.72 -5.03 -0.36
N PHE A 136 -10.50 -4.01 0.46
CA PHE A 136 -10.57 -4.12 1.91
C PHE A 136 -12.03 -4.01 2.38
N ASP A 137 -12.51 -5.03 3.07
CA ASP A 137 -13.90 -5.15 3.49
C ASP A 137 -14.88 -4.79 2.35
N ASN A 138 -15.87 -3.95 2.61
CA ASN A 138 -16.85 -3.46 1.63
C ASN A 138 -16.44 -2.12 1.00
N THR A 139 -15.15 -1.79 1.01
CA THR A 139 -14.62 -0.55 0.45
C THR A 139 -14.00 -0.79 -0.93
N SER A 140 -13.66 0.28 -1.65
CA SER A 140 -12.86 0.20 -2.88
C SER A 140 -11.35 0.25 -2.63
N ILE A 141 -10.92 0.30 -1.36
CA ILE A 141 -9.49 0.36 -1.00
C ILE A 141 -8.79 -0.92 -1.42
N LYS A 142 -7.79 -0.80 -2.27
CA LYS A 142 -6.93 -1.91 -2.69
C LYS A 142 -5.88 -2.20 -1.64
N VAL A 143 -5.81 -3.46 -1.21
CA VAL A 143 -4.91 -3.94 -0.15
C VAL A 143 -4.30 -5.27 -0.54
N SER A 144 -3.01 -5.47 -0.27
CA SER A 144 -2.35 -6.78 -0.39
C SER A 144 -2.96 -7.77 0.59
N SER A 145 -3.13 -9.02 0.14
CA SER A 145 -3.40 -10.12 1.08
C SER A 145 -2.23 -10.30 2.06
N PRO A 146 -2.42 -10.97 3.20
CA PRO A 146 -1.34 -11.23 4.15
C PRO A 146 -0.11 -11.88 3.52
N GLU A 147 -0.31 -12.85 2.63
CA GLU A 147 0.77 -13.55 1.96
C GLU A 147 1.56 -12.60 1.02
N ARG A 148 0.87 -11.80 0.22
CA ARG A 148 1.53 -10.81 -0.66
C ARG A 148 2.25 -9.74 0.16
N ALA A 149 1.62 -9.24 1.21
CA ALA A 149 2.20 -8.26 2.12
C ALA A 149 3.50 -8.75 2.76
N LEU A 150 3.60 -10.05 3.08
CA LEU A 150 4.84 -10.66 3.54
C LEU A 150 5.97 -10.53 2.50
N PHE A 151 5.71 -10.84 1.23
CA PHE A 151 6.73 -10.69 0.17
C PHE A 151 7.18 -9.23 0.03
N GLU A 152 6.29 -8.28 0.15
CA GLU A 152 6.59 -6.84 0.12
C GLU A 152 7.43 -6.41 1.32
N VAL A 153 7.17 -6.95 2.51
CA VAL A 153 8.02 -6.78 3.70
C VAL A 153 9.42 -7.33 3.45
N LEU A 154 9.53 -8.58 2.98
CA LEU A 154 10.82 -9.24 2.75
C LEU A 154 11.63 -8.54 1.65
N ASP A 155 10.99 -8.01 0.59
CA ASP A 155 11.69 -7.22 -0.43
C ASP A 155 12.29 -5.94 0.16
N SER A 156 11.66 -5.39 1.17
CA SER A 156 12.04 -4.12 1.81
C SER A 156 12.99 -4.29 3.02
N VAL A 157 13.42 -5.51 3.34
CA VAL A 157 14.44 -5.76 4.37
C VAL A 157 15.73 -5.05 4.01
N GLY A 158 16.30 -4.36 4.99
CA GLY A 158 17.52 -3.55 4.83
C GLY A 158 17.28 -2.17 4.20
N THR A 159 16.03 -1.81 3.86
CA THR A 159 15.67 -0.47 3.38
C THR A 159 14.56 0.17 4.23
N LEU A 160 13.46 -0.52 4.46
CA LEU A 160 12.32 -0.04 5.23
C LEU A 160 12.16 -0.78 6.57
N TYR A 161 12.53 -2.03 6.58
CA TYR A 161 12.40 -2.91 7.74
C TYR A 161 13.78 -3.44 8.14
N SER A 162 14.03 -3.49 9.44
CA SER A 162 15.15 -4.25 9.98
C SER A 162 14.93 -5.75 9.78
N VAL A 163 15.99 -6.53 9.91
CA VAL A 163 15.92 -8.01 9.89
C VAL A 163 14.99 -8.51 10.99
N GLU A 164 15.13 -7.98 12.20
CA GLU A 164 14.35 -8.36 13.37
C GLU A 164 12.85 -8.04 13.17
N GLU A 165 12.52 -6.81 12.74
CA GLU A 165 11.14 -6.43 12.48
C GLU A 165 10.50 -7.32 11.42
N ALA A 166 11.22 -7.61 10.32
CA ALA A 166 10.69 -8.44 9.24
C ALA A 166 10.48 -9.90 9.68
N LYS A 167 11.37 -10.46 10.51
CA LYS A 167 11.19 -11.79 11.11
C LYS A 167 9.96 -11.83 12.03
N ASN A 168 9.80 -10.82 12.88
CA ASN A 168 8.63 -10.72 13.75
C ASN A 168 7.32 -10.64 12.96
N LEU A 169 7.30 -9.90 11.85
CA LEU A 169 6.13 -9.83 10.96
C LEU A 169 5.87 -11.16 10.26
N PHE A 170 6.90 -11.91 9.89
CA PHE A 170 6.77 -13.22 9.27
C PHE A 170 6.19 -14.25 10.27
N ASP A 171 6.68 -14.26 11.49
CA ASP A 171 6.24 -15.17 12.55
C ASP A 171 4.74 -15.04 12.86
N LEU A 172 4.17 -13.85 12.65
CA LEU A 172 2.74 -13.61 12.82
C LEU A 172 1.86 -14.22 11.72
N ILE A 173 2.42 -14.72 10.62
CA ILE A 173 1.67 -15.35 9.53
C ILE A 173 1.50 -16.85 9.81
N LEU A 174 0.58 -17.19 10.71
CA LEU A 174 0.45 -18.55 11.23
C LEU A 174 -0.16 -19.55 10.23
N SER A 175 -1.14 -19.13 9.44
CA SER A 175 -1.92 -20.04 8.58
C SER A 175 -2.13 -19.46 7.17
N PRO A 176 -1.06 -19.29 6.38
CA PRO A 176 -1.19 -18.74 5.04
C PRO A 176 -1.87 -19.72 4.09
N ARG A 177 -2.52 -19.19 3.08
CA ARG A 177 -3.13 -19.99 2.01
C ARG A 177 -2.04 -20.54 1.09
N LYS A 178 -1.74 -21.84 1.20
CA LYS A 178 -0.67 -22.50 0.42
C LYS A 178 -0.76 -22.25 -1.08
N LYS A 179 -1.97 -22.31 -1.68
CA LYS A 179 -2.19 -22.02 -3.11
C LYS A 179 -1.78 -20.58 -3.48
N VAL A 180 -2.02 -19.61 -2.57
CA VAL A 180 -1.62 -18.22 -2.79
C VAL A 180 -0.11 -18.09 -2.72
N LEU A 181 0.53 -18.69 -1.69
CA LEU A 181 1.99 -18.71 -1.56
C LEU A 181 2.67 -19.32 -2.77
N THR A 182 2.20 -20.48 -3.25
CA THR A 182 2.75 -21.13 -4.47
C THR A 182 2.76 -20.14 -5.63
N LYS A 183 1.61 -19.52 -5.93
CA LYS A 183 1.50 -18.59 -7.05
C LYS A 183 2.36 -17.34 -6.87
N LEU A 184 2.53 -16.84 -5.63
CA LEU A 184 3.43 -15.72 -5.33
C LEU A 184 4.90 -16.12 -5.51
N ILE A 185 5.31 -17.32 -5.07
CA ILE A 185 6.67 -17.84 -5.24
C ILE A 185 7.00 -17.97 -6.73
N GLU A 186 6.12 -18.59 -7.52
CA GLU A 186 6.28 -18.79 -8.97
C GLU A 186 6.48 -17.47 -9.73
N ASN A 187 5.88 -16.37 -9.27
CA ASN A 187 5.94 -15.07 -9.91
C ASN A 187 6.91 -14.08 -9.23
N CYS A 188 7.63 -14.51 -8.20
CA CYS A 188 8.59 -13.66 -7.51
C CYS A 188 9.90 -13.58 -8.28
N LYS A 189 10.27 -12.37 -8.75
CA LYS A 189 11.53 -12.10 -9.47
C LYS A 189 12.72 -11.80 -8.56
N ARG A 190 12.54 -11.85 -7.23
CA ARG A 190 13.53 -11.46 -6.23
C ARG A 190 14.07 -12.66 -5.47
N ILE A 191 15.23 -13.16 -5.85
CA ILE A 191 15.93 -14.25 -5.14
C ILE A 191 16.11 -13.94 -3.65
N LYS A 192 16.40 -12.68 -3.30
CA LYS A 192 16.45 -12.25 -1.89
C LYS A 192 15.19 -12.63 -1.13
N VAL A 193 14.02 -12.33 -1.69
CA VAL A 193 12.72 -12.60 -1.03
C VAL A 193 12.50 -14.11 -0.85
N LEU A 194 12.76 -14.89 -1.89
CA LEU A 194 12.61 -16.35 -1.84
C LEU A 194 13.53 -16.97 -0.78
N ARG A 195 14.79 -16.54 -0.71
CA ARG A 195 15.75 -17.07 0.28
C ARG A 195 15.42 -16.64 1.69
N LEU A 196 15.01 -15.37 1.91
CA LEU A 196 14.54 -14.93 3.21
C LEU A 196 13.34 -15.77 3.66
N LEU A 197 12.40 -16.04 2.76
CA LEU A 197 11.25 -16.87 3.04
C LEU A 197 11.65 -18.30 3.45
N GLY A 198 12.56 -18.93 2.71
CA GLY A 198 13.03 -20.29 2.98
C GLY A 198 13.88 -20.40 4.25
N HIS A 199 14.93 -19.57 4.37
CA HIS A 199 15.84 -19.64 5.52
C HIS A 199 15.14 -19.26 6.84
N TRP A 200 14.38 -18.16 6.83
CA TRP A 200 13.72 -17.70 8.04
C TRP A 200 12.54 -18.58 8.46
N SER A 201 11.83 -19.22 7.51
CA SER A 201 10.81 -20.19 7.90
C SER A 201 11.39 -21.36 8.70
N LYS A 202 12.60 -21.81 8.35
CA LYS A 202 13.31 -22.85 9.07
C LYS A 202 13.85 -22.34 10.41
N GLU A 203 14.48 -21.17 10.40
CA GLU A 203 15.06 -20.54 11.61
C GLU A 203 14.00 -20.28 12.70
N LEU A 204 12.82 -19.79 12.28
CA LEU A 204 11.68 -19.48 13.16
C LEU A 204 10.84 -20.72 13.53
N GLY A 205 11.14 -21.89 12.98
CA GLY A 205 10.37 -23.10 13.25
C GLY A 205 8.93 -23.05 12.72
N ILE A 206 8.71 -22.39 11.59
CA ILE A 206 7.38 -22.20 10.99
C ILE A 206 6.83 -23.54 10.49
N ASP A 207 5.61 -23.93 10.90
CA ASP A 207 4.99 -25.23 10.60
C ASP A 207 4.92 -25.58 9.12
N TYR A 208 4.88 -24.59 8.22
CA TYR A 208 4.86 -24.79 6.78
C TYR A 208 6.21 -24.56 6.09
N SER A 209 7.31 -24.61 6.86
CA SER A 209 8.69 -24.39 6.35
C SER A 209 9.07 -25.37 5.23
N ASP A 210 8.84 -26.67 5.40
CA ASP A 210 9.15 -27.69 4.39
C ASP A 210 8.39 -27.45 3.08
N PHE A 211 7.13 -27.05 3.19
CA PHE A 211 6.33 -26.65 2.03
C PHE A 211 6.97 -25.45 1.31
N LEU A 212 7.38 -24.42 2.03
CA LEU A 212 8.03 -23.24 1.44
C LEU A 212 9.32 -23.64 0.72
N ILE A 213 10.23 -24.34 1.40
CA ILE A 213 11.52 -24.74 0.87
C ILE A 213 11.34 -25.58 -0.40
N SER A 214 10.49 -26.59 -0.36
CA SER A 214 10.21 -27.44 -1.53
C SER A 214 9.62 -26.66 -2.71
N THR A 215 8.76 -25.68 -2.43
CA THR A 215 8.14 -24.84 -3.47
C THR A 215 9.13 -23.82 -4.06
N ILE A 216 10.05 -23.28 -3.24
CA ILE A 216 11.04 -22.27 -3.66
C ILE A 216 12.18 -22.90 -4.46
N LYS A 217 12.63 -24.11 -4.11
CA LYS A 217 13.81 -24.76 -4.67
C LYS A 217 13.93 -24.75 -6.19
N PRO A 218 12.86 -24.90 -7.00
CA PRO A 218 12.93 -24.80 -8.46
C PRO A 218 13.28 -23.41 -8.98
N TYR A 219 13.06 -22.37 -8.17
CA TYR A 219 13.25 -20.94 -8.53
C TYR A 219 14.49 -20.32 -7.88
N ASP A 220 15.20 -21.08 -7.03
CA ASP A 220 16.45 -20.61 -6.42
C ASP A 220 17.64 -20.78 -7.36
N SER A 221 18.71 -20.07 -7.09
CA SER A 221 19.97 -20.15 -7.85
C SER A 221 21.09 -20.78 -7.04
N SER A 222 22.06 -21.40 -7.69
CA SER A 222 23.25 -21.96 -7.03
C SER A 222 24.23 -20.90 -6.50
N LYS A 223 24.03 -19.63 -6.85
CA LYS A 223 24.95 -18.53 -6.47
C LYS A 223 24.63 -18.00 -5.09
N HIS A 224 25.64 -17.79 -4.27
CA HIS A 224 25.51 -17.11 -2.98
C HIS A 224 25.04 -15.66 -3.18
N LEU A 225 24.15 -15.17 -2.31
CA LEU A 225 23.66 -13.79 -2.35
C LEU A 225 24.05 -13.06 -1.07
N ASN A 226 24.73 -11.94 -1.20
CA ASN A 226 25.00 -11.02 -0.11
C ASN A 226 24.14 -9.75 -0.29
N VAL A 227 23.40 -9.37 0.75
CA VAL A 227 22.56 -8.17 0.79
C VAL A 227 23.19 -7.19 1.78
N VAL A 228 23.57 -6.02 1.30
CA VAL A 228 24.02 -4.93 2.18
C VAL A 228 22.81 -4.25 2.78
N LEU A 229 22.77 -4.15 4.10
CA LEU A 229 21.71 -3.50 4.86
C LEU A 229 22.03 -2.01 5.07
N ASN A 230 21.07 -1.24 5.54
CA ASN A 230 21.24 0.21 5.77
C ASN A 230 22.31 0.58 6.81
N ASP A 231 22.59 -0.33 7.74
CA ASP A 231 23.64 -0.20 8.77
C ASP A 231 25.01 -0.68 8.27
N ASN A 232 25.15 -0.94 6.96
CA ASN A 232 26.32 -1.51 6.30
C ASN A 232 26.67 -2.95 6.72
N THR A 233 25.83 -3.63 7.50
CA THR A 233 25.99 -5.07 7.74
C THR A 233 25.63 -5.86 6.50
N ILE A 234 26.20 -7.07 6.38
CA ILE A 234 25.95 -7.96 5.23
C ILE A 234 25.09 -9.13 5.70
N LEU A 235 23.91 -9.24 5.10
CA LEU A 235 23.06 -10.40 5.24
C LEU A 235 23.44 -11.42 4.17
N SER A 236 24.02 -12.52 4.61
CA SER A 236 24.49 -13.62 3.77
C SER A 236 23.36 -14.63 3.56
N LEU A 237 22.99 -14.90 2.33
CA LEU A 237 21.89 -15.77 1.93
C LEU A 237 22.43 -16.86 0.98
N PRO A 238 22.86 -18.02 1.51
CA PRO A 238 23.26 -19.14 0.66
C PRO A 238 22.06 -19.72 -0.11
N PRO A 239 22.28 -20.58 -1.12
CA PRO A 239 21.22 -21.37 -1.75
C PRO A 239 20.44 -22.20 -0.72
N LEU A 240 19.17 -22.51 -1.03
CA LEU A 240 18.28 -23.37 -0.22
C LEU A 240 18.49 -24.85 -0.46
#